data_cf1f6aec19f22bcf5438ba61bda3767f
#
_entry.id   cf1f6aec19f22bcf5438ba61bda3767f
#
_cell.length_a   1.000
_cell.length_b   1.000
_cell.length_c   1.000
_cell.angle_alpha   90.00
_cell.angle_beta   90.00
_cell.angle_gamma   90.00
#
_symmetry.space_group_name_H-M   'P 1'
#
loop_
_entity.id
_entity.type
_entity.pdbx_description
1 polymer ?
#
loop_
_entity_poly.entity_id
_entity_poly.type
_entity_poly.pdbx_seq_one_letter_code
_entity_poly.pdbx_strand_id
1 'polypeptide(L)'
;MRRACLLVVTTLFASATIGTAEATAEEPQPFLEELAFPTNMAFAPDGTLFFTEKETGNLRVVTPDGTLLRRPFVTLDVIPDAERGLLGVAVHPDFEREPWVYLYLSDRTDGRNRLVRVRAAGPGAAGAPEALLDGLSAAAGYHNGGDLAFGTDGTLFIAVGEAHDPDRAQDAGDIGGKVLRLTADGEVPADNPFGSQNPAWSIGHRNPFGLCVDPATGALWETENGPDRDDEVNLIEAGANYGWPIVTGAAADERFSDPAVVFPEPIAITGCSVVGDHVWFGSFDGRLWRLRIDGSGSARAHQVATFTAGVTDVTLAPDGDLYVATADSIWTVAGPAETSPSASATAATTPPPASPSSRPVSSADDGTSARTWIAVGAFVVLAGALWARFAAGRRLRRRPGHGE
;
A
#
# COMPACT_ATOMS: atom_id res chain seq x y z
N MET A 1 39.21 69.19 37.13
CA MET A 1 38.22 68.16 37.36
C MET A 1 37.38 68.04 36.11
N ARG A 2 37.69 67.06 35.25
CA ARG A 2 36.92 66.80 34.04
C ARG A 2 36.16 65.45 34.26
N ARG A 3 34.82 65.55 34.27
CA ARG A 3 33.93 64.34 34.35
C ARG A 3 33.72 63.77 32.94
N ALA A 4 34.11 62.50 32.74
CA ALA A 4 33.81 61.75 31.53
C ALA A 4 32.43 61.12 31.72
N CYS A 5 31.50 61.39 30.79
CA CYS A 5 30.24 60.64 30.66
C CYS A 5 30.46 59.42 29.79
N LEU A 6 30.18 58.29 30.38
CA LEU A 6 30.19 56.98 29.66
C LEU A 6 28.76 56.68 29.09
N LEU A 7 28.65 56.67 27.75
CA LEU A 7 27.40 56.31 27.06
C LEU A 7 27.37 54.81 26.89
N VAL A 8 26.45 54.14 27.56
CA VAL A 8 26.19 52.70 27.34
C VAL A 8 25.12 52.57 26.25
N VAL A 9 25.53 52.08 25.09
CA VAL A 9 24.61 51.72 24.01
C VAL A 9 24.20 50.27 24.18
N THR A 10 22.95 50.05 24.59
CA THR A 10 22.34 48.69 24.70
C THR A 10 21.73 48.33 23.35
N THR A 11 22.35 47.44 22.62
CA THR A 11 21.81 46.87 21.37
C THR A 11 20.84 45.75 21.73
N LEU A 12 19.54 45.94 21.52
CA LEU A 12 18.54 44.89 21.58
C LEU A 12 18.64 44.07 20.30
N PHE A 13 19.07 42.79 20.40
CA PHE A 13 18.87 41.80 19.36
C PHE A 13 17.46 41.22 19.50
N ALA A 14 16.57 41.58 18.59
CA ALA A 14 15.30 40.91 18.43
C ALA A 14 15.56 39.62 17.66
N SER A 15 15.55 38.46 18.34
CA SER A 15 15.53 37.14 17.70
C SER A 15 14.13 36.91 17.13
N ALA A 16 13.99 37.06 15.82
CA ALA A 16 12.80 36.60 15.12
C ALA A 16 12.87 35.07 15.05
N THR A 17 12.11 34.37 15.88
CA THR A 17 11.81 32.95 15.68
C THR A 17 10.86 32.83 14.49
N ILE A 18 11.39 32.45 13.34
CA ILE A 18 10.58 31.99 12.20
C ILE A 18 10.04 30.62 12.61
N GLY A 19 8.84 30.60 13.19
CA GLY A 19 8.08 29.39 13.33
C GLY A 19 7.68 28.95 11.93
N THR A 20 8.21 27.81 11.46
CA THR A 20 7.63 27.10 10.32
C THR A 20 6.26 26.64 10.80
N ALA A 21 5.19 27.29 10.35
CA ALA A 21 3.86 26.76 10.49
C ALA A 21 3.84 25.44 9.68
N GLU A 22 3.75 24.31 10.36
CA GLU A 22 3.32 23.09 9.70
C GLU A 22 1.95 23.40 9.10
N ALA A 23 1.84 23.24 7.77
CA ALA A 23 0.57 23.37 7.10
C ALA A 23 -0.37 22.33 7.74
N THR A 24 -1.40 22.83 8.44
CA THR A 24 -2.48 21.96 8.93
C THR A 24 -3.13 21.36 7.70
N ALA A 25 -3.14 20.00 7.62
CA ALA A 25 -3.91 19.32 6.60
C ALA A 25 -5.35 19.87 6.64
N GLU A 26 -5.91 20.19 5.49
CA GLU A 26 -7.31 20.57 5.41
C GLU A 26 -8.18 19.39 5.86
N GLU A 27 -9.36 19.70 6.46
CA GLU A 27 -10.28 18.64 6.89
C GLU A 27 -10.73 17.79 5.68
N PRO A 28 -10.75 16.45 5.81
CA PRO A 28 -11.22 15.56 4.75
C PRO A 28 -12.61 15.95 4.24
N GLN A 29 -12.79 15.99 2.91
CA GLN A 29 -14.08 16.30 2.29
C GLN A 29 -14.68 15.02 1.68
N PRO A 30 -15.98 14.73 1.88
CA PRO A 30 -16.61 13.58 1.25
C PRO A 30 -16.69 13.77 -0.26
N PHE A 31 -16.26 12.75 -1.02
CA PHE A 31 -16.31 12.76 -2.48
C PHE A 31 -17.37 11.79 -3.02
N LEU A 32 -17.36 10.55 -2.57
CA LEU A 32 -18.38 9.53 -2.88
C LEU A 32 -18.79 8.82 -1.60
N GLU A 33 -20.08 8.53 -1.47
CA GLU A 33 -20.66 7.84 -0.31
C GLU A 33 -21.49 6.62 -0.73
N GLU A 34 -21.83 5.76 0.23
CA GLU A 34 -22.68 4.57 0.04
C GLU A 34 -22.09 3.54 -0.95
N LEU A 35 -20.77 3.38 -0.95
CA LEU A 35 -20.04 2.43 -1.79
C LEU A 35 -20.05 1.01 -1.20
N ALA A 36 -19.81 0.00 -2.05
CA ALA A 36 -19.80 -1.41 -1.66
C ALA A 36 -18.40 -1.91 -1.33
N PHE A 37 -17.79 -1.35 -0.30
CA PHE A 37 -16.46 -1.66 0.19
C PHE A 37 -15.35 -1.41 -0.86
N PRO A 38 -15.05 -0.15 -1.18
CA PRO A 38 -13.88 0.15 -2.01
C PRO A 38 -12.62 -0.31 -1.28
N THR A 39 -11.74 -1.06 -1.95
CA THR A 39 -10.49 -1.58 -1.35
C THR A 39 -9.26 -0.96 -1.94
N ASN A 40 -9.32 -0.51 -3.18
CA ASN A 40 -8.15 0.03 -3.86
C ASN A 40 -8.57 0.99 -5.00
N MET A 41 -7.72 1.94 -5.30
CA MET A 41 -7.97 3.01 -6.28
C MET A 41 -6.75 3.22 -7.17
N ALA A 42 -6.99 3.60 -8.43
CA ALA A 42 -5.92 4.00 -9.34
C ALA A 42 -6.41 5.10 -10.30
N PHE A 43 -5.61 6.12 -10.50
CA PHE A 43 -5.86 7.13 -11.52
C PHE A 43 -5.19 6.78 -12.84
N ALA A 44 -5.92 6.96 -13.94
CA ALA A 44 -5.31 7.07 -15.24
C ALA A 44 -4.70 8.47 -15.43
N PRO A 45 -3.73 8.64 -16.35
CA PRO A 45 -3.07 9.93 -16.59
C PRO A 45 -4.02 11.06 -16.99
N ASP A 46 -5.19 10.73 -17.55
CA ASP A 46 -6.22 11.71 -17.94
C ASP A 46 -7.10 12.17 -16.76
N GLY A 47 -6.86 11.67 -15.55
CA GLY A 47 -7.66 11.96 -14.36
C GLY A 47 -8.87 11.04 -14.15
N THR A 48 -9.06 10.03 -14.99
CA THR A 48 -10.09 9.00 -14.75
C THR A 48 -9.71 8.17 -13.53
N LEU A 49 -10.59 8.11 -12.53
CA LEU A 49 -10.42 7.28 -11.33
C LEU A 49 -11.09 5.92 -11.52
N PHE A 50 -10.32 4.86 -11.34
CA PHE A 50 -10.81 3.49 -11.18
C PHE A 50 -10.79 3.09 -9.71
N PHE A 51 -11.84 2.43 -9.22
CA PHE A 51 -11.84 1.86 -7.87
C PHE A 51 -12.57 0.53 -7.82
N THR A 52 -12.07 -0.36 -6.98
CA THR A 52 -12.64 -1.69 -6.77
C THR A 52 -13.77 -1.64 -5.76
N GLU A 53 -14.84 -2.41 -6.00
CA GLU A 53 -15.83 -2.75 -4.97
C GLU A 53 -15.66 -4.23 -4.59
N LYS A 54 -15.04 -4.49 -3.44
CA LYS A 54 -14.68 -5.82 -2.94
C LYS A 54 -15.84 -6.79 -2.93
N GLU A 55 -16.99 -6.34 -2.43
CA GLU A 55 -18.15 -7.20 -2.18
C GLU A 55 -18.92 -7.54 -3.46
N THR A 56 -18.88 -6.67 -4.46
CA THR A 56 -19.68 -6.84 -5.68
C THR A 56 -18.88 -7.37 -6.86
N GLY A 57 -17.54 -7.31 -6.78
CA GLY A 57 -16.64 -7.61 -7.90
C GLY A 57 -16.67 -6.55 -9.00
N ASN A 58 -17.24 -5.38 -8.72
CA ASN A 58 -17.30 -4.28 -9.68
C ASN A 58 -16.01 -3.46 -9.67
N LEU A 59 -15.46 -3.20 -10.82
CA LEU A 59 -14.56 -2.07 -11.03
C LEU A 59 -15.42 -0.87 -11.43
N ARG A 60 -15.35 0.21 -10.64
CA ARG A 60 -16.10 1.44 -10.87
C ARG A 60 -15.21 2.51 -11.50
N VAL A 61 -15.84 3.46 -12.15
CA VAL A 61 -15.15 4.56 -12.84
C VAL A 61 -15.80 5.89 -12.46
N VAL A 62 -14.94 6.85 -12.12
CA VAL A 62 -15.26 8.27 -12.04
C VAL A 62 -14.53 8.98 -13.17
N THR A 63 -15.25 9.74 -13.96
CA THR A 63 -14.68 10.53 -15.05
C THR A 63 -13.89 11.73 -14.52
N PRO A 64 -12.98 12.34 -15.30
CA PRO A 64 -12.16 13.47 -14.86
C PRO A 64 -12.95 14.69 -14.34
N ASP A 65 -14.23 14.82 -14.72
CA ASP A 65 -15.11 15.85 -14.20
C ASP A 65 -15.79 15.48 -12.86
N GLY A 66 -15.40 14.37 -12.23
CA GLY A 66 -15.93 13.90 -10.95
C GLY A 66 -17.23 13.11 -11.05
N THR A 67 -17.69 12.72 -12.25
CA THR A 67 -18.95 11.99 -12.43
C THR A 67 -18.76 10.49 -12.26
N LEU A 68 -19.40 9.88 -11.26
CA LEU A 68 -19.46 8.42 -11.10
C LEU A 68 -20.34 7.79 -12.18
N LEU A 69 -19.77 6.92 -13.02
CA LEU A 69 -20.54 6.22 -14.04
C LEU A 69 -21.53 5.21 -13.40
N ARG A 70 -22.76 5.19 -13.91
CA ARG A 70 -23.82 4.33 -13.38
C ARG A 70 -23.53 2.84 -13.53
N ARG A 71 -22.91 2.44 -14.65
CA ARG A 71 -22.52 1.04 -14.90
C ARG A 71 -21.08 0.81 -14.47
N PRO A 72 -20.79 -0.34 -13.84
CA PRO A 72 -19.40 -0.74 -13.64
C PRO A 72 -18.65 -0.81 -14.95
N PHE A 73 -17.35 -0.56 -14.92
CA PHE A 73 -16.44 -0.78 -16.04
C PHE A 73 -16.39 -2.25 -16.42
N VAL A 74 -16.23 -3.11 -15.42
CA VAL A 74 -16.34 -4.57 -15.51
C VAL A 74 -16.88 -5.11 -14.18
N THR A 75 -17.56 -6.25 -14.23
CA THR A 75 -17.94 -7.03 -13.05
C THR A 75 -17.30 -8.41 -13.15
N LEU A 76 -16.51 -8.78 -12.13
CA LEU A 76 -15.84 -10.07 -12.02
C LEU A 76 -16.56 -10.95 -11.00
N ASP A 77 -16.58 -12.25 -11.21
CA ASP A 77 -17.24 -13.18 -10.27
C ASP A 77 -16.29 -13.53 -9.13
N VAL A 78 -16.41 -12.83 -8.02
CA VAL A 78 -15.52 -12.92 -6.86
C VAL A 78 -16.15 -13.63 -5.68
N ILE A 79 -15.32 -14.15 -4.76
CA ILE A 79 -15.75 -14.62 -3.44
C ILE A 79 -15.64 -13.45 -2.46
N PRO A 80 -16.74 -12.82 -2.01
CA PRO A 80 -16.67 -11.61 -1.20
C PRO A 80 -16.74 -11.91 0.30
N ASP A 81 -15.93 -12.81 0.81
CA ASP A 81 -15.91 -13.16 2.24
C ASP A 81 -14.53 -12.89 2.87
N ALA A 82 -14.50 -12.65 4.15
CA ALA A 82 -13.30 -12.27 4.89
C ALA A 82 -12.50 -11.17 4.16
N GLU A 83 -11.22 -11.40 3.83
CA GLU A 83 -10.41 -10.49 3.03
C GLU A 83 -10.53 -10.70 1.52
N ARG A 84 -11.26 -11.75 1.08
CA ARG A 84 -11.43 -12.07 -0.35
C ARG A 84 -12.39 -11.13 -1.06
N GLY A 85 -12.23 -11.00 -2.37
CA GLY A 85 -13.10 -10.17 -3.21
C GLY A 85 -12.37 -9.65 -4.45
N LEU A 86 -12.79 -8.50 -4.96
CA LEU A 86 -12.01 -7.69 -5.89
C LEU A 86 -11.13 -6.74 -5.08
N LEU A 87 -9.82 -6.98 -5.07
CA LEU A 87 -8.90 -6.40 -4.09
C LEU A 87 -8.08 -5.23 -4.65
N GLY A 88 -7.29 -5.46 -5.70
CA GLY A 88 -6.37 -4.46 -6.23
C GLY A 88 -6.72 -3.97 -7.62
N VAL A 89 -6.30 -2.75 -7.93
CA VAL A 89 -6.37 -2.17 -9.27
C VAL A 89 -5.11 -1.36 -9.55
N ALA A 90 -4.55 -1.53 -10.76
CA ALA A 90 -3.52 -0.65 -11.30
C ALA A 90 -3.86 -0.29 -12.75
N VAL A 91 -3.46 0.89 -13.17
CA VAL A 91 -3.61 1.37 -14.55
C VAL A 91 -2.25 1.37 -15.22
N HIS A 92 -2.18 0.92 -16.48
CA HIS A 92 -0.93 0.93 -17.24
C HIS A 92 -0.34 2.35 -17.30
N PRO A 93 0.97 2.56 -17.05
CA PRO A 93 1.56 3.90 -17.00
C PRO A 93 1.40 4.68 -18.32
N ASP A 94 1.40 4.00 -19.48
CA ASP A 94 1.10 4.58 -20.79
C ASP A 94 -0.33 4.23 -21.22
N PHE A 95 -1.32 4.54 -20.38
CA PHE A 95 -2.73 4.17 -20.60
C PHE A 95 -3.31 4.74 -21.90
N GLU A 96 -2.79 5.85 -22.37
CA GLU A 96 -3.23 6.46 -23.63
C GLU A 96 -2.99 5.53 -24.84
N ARG A 97 -1.83 4.84 -24.88
CA ARG A 97 -1.47 3.90 -25.95
C ARG A 97 -1.80 2.45 -25.61
N GLU A 98 -1.61 2.09 -24.34
CA GLU A 98 -1.86 0.75 -23.80
C GLU A 98 -2.96 0.83 -22.73
N PRO A 99 -4.25 0.93 -23.13
CA PRO A 99 -5.35 1.16 -22.22
C PRO A 99 -5.73 -0.09 -21.41
N TRP A 100 -4.76 -0.60 -20.65
CA TRP A 100 -4.94 -1.75 -19.79
C TRP A 100 -5.16 -1.36 -18.34
N VAL A 101 -6.12 -2.04 -17.69
CA VAL A 101 -6.36 -1.99 -16.26
C VAL A 101 -6.12 -3.38 -15.69
N TYR A 102 -5.30 -3.47 -14.65
CA TYR A 102 -4.88 -4.70 -13.98
C TYR A 102 -5.68 -4.85 -12.69
N LEU A 103 -6.12 -6.09 -12.41
CA LEU A 103 -7.01 -6.39 -11.30
C LEU A 103 -6.55 -7.63 -10.57
N TYR A 104 -6.49 -7.56 -9.24
CA TYR A 104 -6.26 -8.72 -8.40
C TYR A 104 -7.56 -9.11 -7.69
N LEU A 105 -7.93 -10.38 -7.75
CA LEU A 105 -9.21 -10.85 -7.25
C LEU A 105 -9.13 -12.27 -6.69
N SER A 106 -10.08 -12.60 -5.79
CA SER A 106 -10.35 -13.97 -5.37
C SER A 106 -11.49 -14.53 -6.22
N ASP A 107 -11.13 -15.36 -7.21
CA ASP A 107 -12.07 -15.86 -8.22
C ASP A 107 -12.99 -16.93 -7.62
N ARG A 108 -14.29 -16.84 -7.92
CA ARG A 108 -15.29 -17.80 -7.45
C ARG A 108 -15.18 -19.16 -8.14
N THR A 109 -14.62 -19.21 -9.35
CA THR A 109 -14.60 -20.43 -10.17
C THR A 109 -13.79 -21.53 -9.52
N ASP A 110 -12.63 -21.20 -8.93
CA ASP A 110 -11.72 -22.18 -8.31
C ASP A 110 -11.32 -21.84 -6.86
N GLY A 111 -11.79 -20.72 -6.34
CA GLY A 111 -11.51 -20.28 -4.98
C GLY A 111 -10.08 -19.77 -4.78
N ARG A 112 -9.39 -19.36 -5.84
CA ARG A 112 -8.01 -18.90 -5.81
C ARG A 112 -7.90 -17.40 -6.13
N ASN A 113 -6.83 -16.79 -5.68
CA ASN A 113 -6.49 -15.45 -6.13
C ASN A 113 -5.83 -15.53 -7.52
N ARG A 114 -6.04 -14.47 -8.31
CA ARG A 114 -5.43 -14.30 -9.63
C ARG A 114 -5.22 -12.83 -9.99
N LEU A 115 -4.27 -12.59 -10.87
CA LEU A 115 -4.08 -11.33 -11.57
C LEU A 115 -4.67 -11.44 -12.96
N VAL A 116 -5.55 -10.50 -13.32
CA VAL A 116 -6.08 -10.36 -14.67
C VAL A 116 -5.86 -8.94 -15.16
N ARG A 117 -5.91 -8.75 -16.49
CA ARG A 117 -6.02 -7.40 -17.06
C ARG A 117 -7.25 -7.30 -17.96
N VAL A 118 -7.80 -6.11 -18.07
CA VAL A 118 -8.90 -5.78 -18.98
C VAL A 118 -8.53 -4.59 -19.85
N ARG A 119 -8.83 -4.65 -21.15
CA ARG A 119 -8.57 -3.54 -22.05
C ARG A 119 -9.76 -2.58 -22.02
N ALA A 120 -9.50 -1.27 -21.87
CA ALA A 120 -10.53 -0.28 -22.03
C ALA A 120 -10.97 -0.21 -23.51
N ALA A 121 -12.28 -0.36 -23.74
CA ALA A 121 -12.92 -0.34 -25.05
C ALA A 121 -13.62 1.02 -25.33
N GLY A 122 -13.40 1.99 -24.46
CA GLY A 122 -13.97 3.32 -24.48
C GLY A 122 -14.36 3.77 -23.05
N PRO A 123 -14.89 4.99 -22.88
CA PRO A 123 -15.30 5.49 -21.57
C PRO A 123 -16.31 4.55 -20.90
N GLY A 124 -15.92 3.98 -19.77
CA GLY A 124 -16.79 3.11 -18.97
C GLY A 124 -17.10 1.74 -19.58
N ALA A 125 -16.29 1.22 -20.50
CA ALA A 125 -16.46 -0.11 -21.09
C ALA A 125 -15.13 -0.88 -21.15
N ALA A 126 -15.15 -2.14 -20.73
CA ALA A 126 -14.01 -3.04 -20.79
C ALA A 126 -14.20 -4.18 -21.79
N GLY A 127 -13.08 -4.70 -22.31
CA GLY A 127 -13.00 -5.98 -23.00
C GLY A 127 -13.15 -7.17 -22.05
N ALA A 128 -12.96 -8.37 -22.57
CA ALA A 128 -12.91 -9.59 -21.74
C ALA A 128 -11.64 -9.58 -20.85
N PRO A 129 -11.72 -10.12 -19.61
CA PRO A 129 -10.55 -10.29 -18.78
C PRO A 129 -9.54 -11.30 -19.38
N GLU A 130 -8.25 -10.96 -19.32
CA GLU A 130 -7.12 -11.80 -19.69
C GLU A 130 -6.35 -12.16 -18.41
N ALA A 131 -6.15 -13.46 -18.14
CA ALA A 131 -5.38 -13.93 -16.99
C ALA A 131 -3.87 -13.72 -17.26
N LEU A 132 -3.18 -13.12 -16.28
CA LEU A 132 -1.73 -12.93 -16.29
C LEU A 132 -1.03 -13.84 -15.28
N LEU A 133 -1.63 -14.06 -14.12
CA LEU A 133 -1.11 -14.94 -13.08
C LEU A 133 -2.27 -15.65 -12.39
N ASP A 134 -2.21 -16.98 -12.38
CA ASP A 134 -3.23 -17.85 -11.81
C ASP A 134 -2.71 -18.66 -10.63
N GLY A 135 -3.63 -19.22 -9.86
CA GLY A 135 -3.34 -20.28 -8.91
C GLY A 135 -2.77 -19.82 -7.57
N LEU A 136 -2.80 -18.52 -7.29
CA LEU A 136 -2.43 -17.97 -5.98
C LEU A 136 -3.38 -18.50 -4.91
N SER A 137 -2.86 -18.86 -3.73
CA SER A 137 -3.70 -19.39 -2.65
C SER A 137 -4.60 -18.32 -2.05
N ALA A 138 -5.87 -18.67 -1.83
CA ALA A 138 -6.84 -17.90 -1.05
C ALA A 138 -7.61 -18.80 -0.07
N ALA A 139 -7.05 -19.96 0.24
CA ALA A 139 -7.77 -21.06 0.89
C ALA A 139 -8.32 -20.71 2.27
N ALA A 140 -7.59 -19.91 3.06
CA ALA A 140 -8.03 -19.52 4.40
C ALA A 140 -8.96 -18.31 4.45
N GLY A 141 -9.14 -17.60 3.33
CA GLY A 141 -9.92 -16.36 3.28
C GLY A 141 -9.23 -15.12 3.84
N TYR A 142 -8.05 -15.26 4.42
CA TYR A 142 -7.22 -14.20 5.00
C TYR A 142 -5.82 -14.22 4.44
N HIS A 143 -5.09 -13.12 4.61
CA HIS A 143 -3.74 -12.90 4.13
C HIS A 143 -3.65 -13.10 2.61
N ASN A 144 -4.50 -12.39 1.90
CA ASN A 144 -4.58 -12.47 0.44
C ASN A 144 -3.61 -11.50 -0.24
N GLY A 145 -3.21 -10.41 0.44
CA GLY A 145 -2.56 -9.29 -0.21
C GLY A 145 -3.48 -8.67 -1.25
N GLY A 146 -2.94 -8.31 -2.40
CA GLY A 146 -3.70 -7.97 -3.60
C GLY A 146 -3.44 -6.59 -4.17
N ASP A 147 -2.69 -5.73 -3.49
CA ASP A 147 -2.34 -4.43 -4.03
C ASP A 147 -1.34 -4.53 -5.19
N LEU A 148 -1.43 -3.58 -6.12
CA LEU A 148 -0.73 -3.54 -7.39
C LEU A 148 -0.08 -2.17 -7.58
N ALA A 149 1.20 -2.13 -7.92
CA ALA A 149 1.90 -0.88 -8.22
C ALA A 149 2.82 -1.03 -9.45
N PHE A 150 2.74 -0.10 -10.39
CA PHE A 150 3.72 -0.02 -11.47
C PHE A 150 5.00 0.67 -11.01
N GLY A 151 6.12 0.02 -11.26
CA GLY A 151 7.44 0.63 -11.14
C GLY A 151 7.69 1.68 -12.22
N THR A 152 8.65 2.57 -11.97
CA THR A 152 9.06 3.60 -12.94
C THR A 152 9.70 3.02 -14.20
N ASP A 153 10.09 1.74 -14.17
CA ASP A 153 10.58 0.94 -15.29
C ASP A 153 9.47 0.26 -16.10
N GLY A 154 8.20 0.43 -15.72
CA GLY A 154 7.03 -0.15 -16.37
C GLY A 154 6.77 -1.61 -15.98
N THR A 155 7.48 -2.17 -15.00
CA THR A 155 7.15 -3.48 -14.42
C THR A 155 6.05 -3.35 -13.37
N LEU A 156 5.27 -4.42 -13.17
CA LEU A 156 4.17 -4.48 -12.22
C LEU A 156 4.60 -5.24 -10.97
N PHE A 157 4.50 -4.60 -9.80
CA PHE A 157 4.65 -5.23 -8.50
C PHE A 157 3.30 -5.68 -7.97
N ILE A 158 3.28 -6.83 -7.30
CA ILE A 158 2.07 -7.47 -6.77
C ILE A 158 2.34 -7.91 -5.33
N ALA A 159 1.54 -7.43 -4.39
CA ALA A 159 1.52 -7.91 -3.02
C ALA A 159 0.79 -9.25 -2.92
N VAL A 160 1.41 -10.29 -2.39
CA VAL A 160 0.79 -11.61 -2.23
C VAL A 160 0.99 -12.10 -0.81
N GLY A 161 -0.09 -12.26 -0.07
CA GLY A 161 -0.06 -12.83 1.27
C GLY A 161 0.21 -14.33 1.30
N GLU A 162 0.55 -14.85 2.46
CA GLU A 162 0.89 -16.28 2.66
C GLU A 162 -0.34 -17.19 2.80
N ALA A 163 -1.56 -16.61 2.83
CA ALA A 163 -2.83 -17.33 2.90
C ALA A 163 -2.95 -18.28 4.12
N HIS A 164 -2.48 -17.84 5.30
CA HIS A 164 -2.43 -18.58 6.56
C HIS A 164 -1.53 -19.84 6.52
N ASP A 165 -0.52 -19.84 5.65
CA ASP A 165 0.52 -20.85 5.60
C ASP A 165 1.89 -20.18 5.72
N PRO A 166 2.37 -19.92 6.95
CA PRO A 166 3.57 -19.12 7.21
C PRO A 166 4.84 -19.68 6.57
N ASP A 167 4.93 -20.99 6.36
CA ASP A 167 6.10 -21.63 5.77
C ASP A 167 6.35 -21.19 4.31
N ARG A 168 5.31 -20.76 3.61
CA ARG A 168 5.40 -20.22 2.25
C ARG A 168 6.27 -18.99 2.15
N ALA A 169 6.22 -18.13 3.18
CA ALA A 169 6.90 -16.84 3.15
C ALA A 169 8.42 -16.97 2.98
N GLN A 170 9.03 -18.03 3.52
CA GLN A 170 10.46 -18.30 3.43
C GLN A 170 10.83 -19.25 2.28
N ASP A 171 9.87 -19.92 1.64
CA ASP A 171 10.13 -20.74 0.46
C ASP A 171 10.19 -19.88 -0.79
N ALA A 172 11.38 -19.65 -1.34
CA ALA A 172 11.56 -18.90 -2.58
C ALA A 172 10.90 -19.59 -3.81
N GLY A 173 10.56 -20.85 -3.74
CA GLY A 173 9.82 -21.58 -4.78
C GLY A 173 8.31 -21.43 -4.73
N ASP A 174 7.76 -20.93 -3.61
CA ASP A 174 6.34 -20.56 -3.46
C ASP A 174 6.13 -19.07 -3.74
N ILE A 175 4.97 -18.73 -4.28
CA ILE A 175 4.60 -17.33 -4.61
C ILE A 175 3.78 -16.64 -3.53
N GLY A 176 3.41 -17.34 -2.44
CA GLY A 176 2.76 -16.76 -1.25
C GLY A 176 3.75 -16.11 -0.28
N GLY A 177 3.35 -15.05 0.39
CA GLY A 177 4.20 -14.28 1.31
C GLY A 177 5.35 -13.55 0.59
N LYS A 178 5.04 -12.89 -0.52
CA LYS A 178 5.99 -12.26 -1.45
C LYS A 178 5.49 -10.90 -1.93
N VAL A 179 6.42 -10.04 -2.27
CA VAL A 179 6.20 -9.08 -3.35
C VAL A 179 6.69 -9.71 -4.63
N LEU A 180 5.84 -9.79 -5.65
CA LEU A 180 6.19 -10.30 -6.98
C LEU A 180 6.48 -9.15 -7.93
N ARG A 181 7.27 -9.40 -8.98
CA ARG A 181 7.52 -8.47 -10.09
C ARG A 181 7.33 -9.17 -11.43
N LEU A 182 6.46 -8.62 -12.26
CA LEU A 182 6.17 -9.08 -13.62
C LEU A 182 6.29 -7.92 -14.62
N THR A 183 6.43 -8.25 -15.91
CA THR A 183 6.17 -7.27 -16.97
C THR A 183 4.68 -6.94 -17.06
N ALA A 184 4.33 -5.89 -17.77
CA ALA A 184 2.92 -5.56 -18.06
C ALA A 184 2.17 -6.67 -18.81
N ASP A 185 2.87 -7.59 -19.48
CA ASP A 185 2.31 -8.77 -20.16
C ASP A 185 2.27 -10.03 -19.29
N GLY A 186 2.67 -9.94 -18.02
CA GLY A 186 2.65 -11.06 -17.07
C GLY A 186 3.87 -11.98 -17.14
N GLU A 187 4.91 -11.61 -17.89
CA GLU A 187 6.15 -12.39 -17.97
C GLU A 187 7.08 -12.04 -16.79
N VAL A 188 7.93 -13.00 -16.39
CA VAL A 188 8.94 -12.80 -15.36
C VAL A 188 10.14 -12.06 -15.96
N PRO A 189 10.53 -10.86 -15.46
CA PRO A 189 11.74 -10.18 -15.91
C PRO A 189 13.01 -11.02 -15.70
N ALA A 190 13.92 -11.00 -16.69
CA ALA A 190 15.11 -11.82 -16.68
C ALA A 190 16.09 -11.49 -15.53
N ASP A 191 16.00 -10.28 -14.99
CA ASP A 191 16.80 -9.74 -13.89
C ASP A 191 16.15 -9.88 -12.51
N ASN A 192 15.06 -10.67 -12.39
CA ASN A 192 14.46 -10.95 -11.08
C ASN A 192 15.46 -11.65 -10.17
N PRO A 193 15.54 -11.26 -8.86
CA PRO A 193 16.64 -11.65 -7.98
C PRO A 193 16.65 -13.15 -7.64
N PHE A 194 15.51 -13.83 -7.70
CA PHE A 194 15.40 -15.27 -7.42
C PHE A 194 15.47 -16.13 -8.69
N GLY A 195 15.79 -15.54 -9.83
CA GLY A 195 15.98 -16.20 -11.11
C GLY A 195 14.92 -15.85 -12.16
N SER A 196 15.27 -16.02 -13.43
CA SER A 196 14.48 -15.59 -14.60
C SER A 196 13.16 -16.30 -14.83
N GLN A 197 12.83 -17.29 -13.99
CA GLN A 197 11.53 -17.99 -14.00
C GLN A 197 10.77 -17.83 -12.69
N ASN A 198 11.33 -17.06 -11.74
CA ASN A 198 10.74 -16.82 -10.43
C ASN A 198 10.23 -15.38 -10.34
N PRO A 199 8.92 -15.18 -10.15
CA PRO A 199 8.35 -13.85 -10.09
C PRO A 199 8.67 -13.11 -8.77
N ALA A 200 9.21 -13.77 -7.74
CA ALA A 200 9.50 -13.14 -6.46
C ALA A 200 10.51 -11.99 -6.63
N TRP A 201 10.19 -10.84 -6.05
CA TRP A 201 11.05 -9.68 -5.91
C TRP A 201 11.64 -9.60 -4.51
N SER A 202 10.80 -9.86 -3.48
CA SER A 202 11.19 -10.02 -2.08
C SER A 202 10.40 -11.15 -1.44
N ILE A 203 10.90 -11.66 -0.31
CA ILE A 203 10.33 -12.79 0.42
C ILE A 203 10.15 -12.46 1.90
N GLY A 204 9.47 -13.32 2.65
CA GLY A 204 9.35 -13.18 4.10
C GLY A 204 8.23 -12.22 4.51
N HIS A 205 7.16 -12.13 3.71
CA HIS A 205 5.97 -11.35 4.00
C HIS A 205 4.84 -12.22 4.55
N ARG A 206 4.01 -11.64 5.41
CA ARG A 206 2.82 -12.28 5.97
C ARG A 206 1.57 -11.91 5.18
N ASN A 207 1.19 -10.65 5.26
CA ASN A 207 0.04 -10.08 4.59
C ASN A 207 0.36 -8.66 4.13
N PRO A 208 1.17 -8.53 3.07
CA PRO A 208 1.47 -7.24 2.46
C PRO A 208 0.18 -6.67 1.89
N PHE A 209 -0.28 -5.54 2.44
CA PHE A 209 -1.60 -5.01 2.14
C PHE A 209 -1.56 -3.88 1.13
N GLY A 210 -0.63 -2.94 1.26
CA GLY A 210 -0.46 -1.82 0.35
C GLY A 210 0.91 -1.79 -0.30
N LEU A 211 0.95 -1.39 -1.58
CA LEU A 211 2.17 -1.12 -2.35
C LEU A 211 2.12 0.29 -2.94
N CYS A 212 3.19 1.04 -2.80
CA CYS A 212 3.31 2.33 -3.47
C CYS A 212 4.74 2.62 -3.92
N VAL A 213 4.87 3.25 -5.08
CA VAL A 213 6.16 3.58 -5.69
C VAL A 213 6.39 5.08 -5.60
N ASP A 214 7.57 5.47 -5.15
CA ASP A 214 8.03 6.85 -5.24
C ASP A 214 8.31 7.21 -6.71
N PRO A 215 7.55 8.11 -7.31
CA PRO A 215 7.71 8.45 -8.72
C PRO A 215 9.04 9.16 -9.05
N ALA A 216 9.69 9.74 -8.04
CA ALA A 216 10.95 10.47 -8.21
C ALA A 216 12.18 9.55 -8.15
N THR A 217 12.14 8.53 -7.29
CA THR A 217 13.29 7.65 -7.03
C THR A 217 13.09 6.21 -7.54
N GLY A 218 11.84 5.78 -7.75
CA GLY A 218 11.48 4.41 -8.04
C GLY A 218 11.48 3.49 -6.81
N ALA A 219 11.66 4.03 -5.60
CA ALA A 219 11.62 3.26 -4.37
C ALA A 219 10.23 2.65 -4.16
N LEU A 220 10.19 1.35 -3.88
CA LEU A 220 8.97 0.61 -3.60
C LEU A 220 8.74 0.53 -2.09
N TRP A 221 7.59 0.99 -1.65
CA TRP A 221 7.14 0.91 -0.27
C TRP A 221 6.00 -0.08 -0.12
N GLU A 222 5.92 -0.69 1.03
CA GLU A 222 4.93 -1.70 1.35
C GLU A 222 4.42 -1.48 2.79
N THR A 223 3.13 -1.74 3.02
CA THR A 223 2.51 -1.76 4.33
C THR A 223 2.08 -3.18 4.67
N GLU A 224 2.49 -3.69 5.83
CA GLU A 224 2.29 -5.07 6.23
C GLU A 224 1.58 -5.22 7.57
N ASN A 225 0.60 -6.13 7.61
CA ASN A 225 -0.11 -6.47 8.83
C ASN A 225 0.62 -7.57 9.60
N GLY A 226 1.07 -7.26 10.81
CA GLY A 226 1.64 -8.21 11.74
C GLY A 226 0.63 -9.22 12.30
N PRO A 227 1.07 -10.21 13.11
CA PRO A 227 0.16 -11.25 13.63
C PRO A 227 -0.76 -10.73 14.75
N ASP A 228 -0.23 -10.21 15.81
CA ASP A 228 -0.90 -9.62 16.98
C ASP A 228 -0.14 -8.40 17.50
N ARG A 229 0.89 -8.02 16.79
CA ARG A 229 1.80 -6.90 17.03
C ARG A 229 2.58 -6.61 15.76
N ASP A 230 3.28 -5.48 15.76
CA ASP A 230 4.29 -5.11 14.79
C ASP A 230 3.71 -5.04 13.35
N ASP A 231 2.67 -4.20 13.14
CA ASP A 231 2.37 -3.75 11.79
C ASP A 231 3.54 -2.90 11.27
N GLU A 232 3.86 -2.99 9.98
CA GLU A 232 5.11 -2.47 9.43
C GLU A 232 4.89 -1.57 8.23
N VAL A 233 5.80 -0.62 8.04
CA VAL A 233 6.03 0.04 6.75
C VAL A 233 7.42 -0.32 6.29
N ASN A 234 7.54 -0.95 5.15
CA ASN A 234 8.76 -1.51 4.59
C ASN A 234 9.21 -0.75 3.34
N LEU A 235 10.53 -0.50 3.24
CA LEU A 235 11.17 -0.14 1.98
C LEU A 235 11.61 -1.43 1.30
N ILE A 236 11.00 -1.75 0.15
CA ILE A 236 11.21 -3.04 -0.51
C ILE A 236 12.42 -3.02 -1.44
N GLU A 237 13.36 -3.92 -1.19
CA GLU A 237 14.57 -4.11 -1.97
C GLU A 237 14.56 -5.45 -2.71
N ALA A 238 15.21 -5.48 -3.87
CA ALA A 238 15.35 -6.69 -4.69
C ALA A 238 16.10 -7.80 -3.95
N GLY A 239 15.50 -8.98 -3.82
CA GLY A 239 16.11 -10.15 -3.18
C GLY A 239 16.13 -10.10 -1.66
N ALA A 240 15.55 -9.07 -1.05
CA ALA A 240 15.49 -8.93 0.40
C ALA A 240 14.51 -9.94 1.04
N ASN A 241 14.75 -10.24 2.32
CA ASN A 241 13.90 -11.09 3.15
C ASN A 241 13.41 -10.29 4.37
N TYR A 242 12.10 -10.12 4.52
CA TYR A 242 11.46 -9.34 5.59
C TYR A 242 11.12 -10.18 6.83
N GLY A 243 11.50 -11.45 6.82
CA GLY A 243 11.68 -12.28 8.01
C GLY A 243 10.48 -13.09 8.47
N TRP A 244 9.26 -12.82 8.06
CA TRP A 244 8.10 -13.63 8.45
C TRP A 244 8.27 -15.11 8.02
N PRO A 245 7.95 -16.10 8.85
CA PRO A 245 7.43 -16.04 10.23
C PRO A 245 8.53 -16.10 11.31
N ILE A 246 9.80 -15.98 10.94
CA ILE A 246 10.95 -16.14 11.85
C ILE A 246 11.06 -14.94 12.79
N VAL A 247 10.84 -13.73 12.25
CA VAL A 247 10.82 -12.46 12.96
C VAL A 247 9.61 -11.63 12.57
N THR A 248 9.23 -10.67 13.44
CA THR A 248 8.32 -9.56 13.16
C THR A 248 8.94 -8.31 13.75
N GLY A 249 8.71 -7.17 13.12
CA GLY A 249 9.37 -5.93 13.53
C GLY A 249 10.88 -5.94 13.30
N ALA A 250 11.57 -4.97 13.86
CA ALA A 250 13.02 -4.85 13.73
C ALA A 250 13.74 -5.97 14.51
N ALA A 251 14.48 -6.79 13.81
CA ALA A 251 15.14 -7.97 14.38
C ALA A 251 16.61 -7.75 14.75
N ALA A 252 17.25 -6.74 14.21
CA ALA A 252 18.71 -6.53 14.28
C ALA A 252 19.52 -7.79 13.86
N ASP A 253 19.03 -8.50 12.84
CA ASP A 253 19.60 -9.73 12.28
C ASP A 253 19.87 -9.50 10.80
N GLU A 254 21.14 -9.51 10.38
CA GLU A 254 21.57 -9.21 9.01
C GLU A 254 20.97 -10.15 7.92
N ARG A 255 20.31 -11.22 8.32
CA ARG A 255 19.56 -12.10 7.39
C ARG A 255 18.26 -11.49 6.91
N PHE A 256 17.74 -10.51 7.63
CA PHE A 256 16.45 -9.90 7.39
C PHE A 256 16.58 -8.38 7.25
N SER A 257 15.71 -7.80 6.43
CA SER A 257 15.57 -6.35 6.31
C SER A 257 14.68 -5.83 7.41
N ASP A 258 15.15 -4.85 8.18
CA ASP A 258 14.35 -4.20 9.21
C ASP A 258 13.33 -3.24 8.57
N PRO A 259 12.10 -3.13 9.13
CA PRO A 259 11.11 -2.16 8.71
C PRO A 259 11.58 -0.71 8.89
N ALA A 260 11.12 0.20 8.02
CA ALA A 260 11.33 1.63 8.21
C ALA A 260 10.55 2.16 9.43
N VAL A 261 9.36 1.62 9.69
CA VAL A 261 8.55 1.90 10.89
C VAL A 261 7.82 0.64 11.34
N VAL A 262 7.75 0.46 12.66
CA VAL A 262 6.98 -0.60 13.32
C VAL A 262 5.90 0.04 14.19
N PHE A 263 4.69 -0.50 14.13
CA PHE A 263 3.60 -0.22 15.05
C PHE A 263 3.45 -1.39 16.02
N PRO A 264 4.00 -1.28 17.26
CA PRO A 264 3.98 -2.40 18.22
C PRO A 264 2.57 -2.86 18.58
N GLU A 265 1.60 -1.94 18.58
CA GLU A 265 0.17 -2.25 18.68
C GLU A 265 -0.42 -2.21 17.29
N PRO A 266 -1.07 -3.28 16.82
CA PRO A 266 -1.62 -3.33 15.46
C PRO A 266 -2.65 -2.24 15.21
N ILE A 267 -2.54 -1.59 14.07
CA ILE A 267 -3.49 -0.58 13.59
C ILE A 267 -4.28 -1.09 12.38
N ALA A 268 -3.97 -2.30 11.91
CA ALA A 268 -4.45 -2.89 10.67
C ALA A 268 -4.16 -1.95 9.49
N ILE A 269 -2.88 -1.77 9.23
CA ILE A 269 -2.35 -0.88 8.20
C ILE A 269 -2.83 -1.29 6.81
N THR A 270 -3.13 -0.32 5.93
CA THR A 270 -3.75 -0.55 4.62
C THR A 270 -3.00 0.14 3.49
N GLY A 271 -3.66 0.43 2.35
CA GLY A 271 -3.05 0.99 1.15
C GLY A 271 -2.25 2.28 1.37
N CYS A 272 -1.29 2.53 0.50
CA CYS A 272 -0.36 3.66 0.62
C CYS A 272 -0.16 4.44 -0.68
N SER A 273 0.38 5.66 -0.55
CA SER A 273 0.84 6.50 -1.66
C SER A 273 2.07 7.31 -1.26
N VAL A 274 2.99 7.55 -2.19
CA VAL A 274 4.14 8.43 -1.94
C VAL A 274 3.86 9.81 -2.51
N VAL A 275 3.98 10.84 -1.66
CA VAL A 275 3.77 12.24 -2.04
C VAL A 275 4.92 13.09 -1.51
N GLY A 276 5.72 13.63 -2.42
CA GLY A 276 6.93 14.37 -2.06
C GLY A 276 7.89 13.52 -1.24
N ASP A 277 8.23 13.96 -0.05
CA ASP A 277 9.12 13.25 0.89
C ASP A 277 8.38 12.42 1.95
N HIS A 278 7.13 12.03 1.67
CA HIS A 278 6.31 11.26 2.61
C HIS A 278 5.64 10.04 1.98
N VAL A 279 5.60 8.94 2.74
CA VAL A 279 4.66 7.83 2.53
C VAL A 279 3.38 8.14 3.30
N TRP A 280 2.26 8.19 2.62
CA TRP A 280 0.93 8.32 3.19
C TRP A 280 0.26 6.95 3.18
N PHE A 281 -0.40 6.57 4.26
CA PHE A 281 -1.05 5.26 4.34
C PHE A 281 -2.25 5.29 5.29
N GLY A 282 -3.17 4.38 5.05
CA GLY A 282 -4.34 4.20 5.87
C GLY A 282 -4.17 3.17 6.98
N SER A 283 -5.14 3.14 7.90
CA SER A 283 -5.35 2.02 8.82
C SER A 283 -6.84 1.72 8.98
N PHE A 284 -7.18 0.44 9.16
CA PHE A 284 -8.57 0.00 9.21
C PHE A 284 -9.31 0.43 10.48
N ASP A 285 -8.61 1.01 11.44
CA ASP A 285 -9.19 1.70 12.58
C ASP A 285 -9.65 3.15 12.27
N GLY A 286 -9.57 3.56 11.00
CA GLY A 286 -10.10 4.82 10.48
C GLY A 286 -9.12 5.98 10.52
N ARG A 287 -7.83 5.74 10.55
CA ARG A 287 -6.81 6.80 10.59
C ARG A 287 -6.02 6.91 9.29
N LEU A 288 -5.68 8.13 8.92
CA LEU A 288 -4.73 8.48 7.88
C LEU A 288 -3.41 8.90 8.54
N TRP A 289 -2.32 8.33 8.05
CA TRP A 289 -0.97 8.53 8.54
C TRP A 289 -0.07 9.09 7.46
N ARG A 290 1.00 9.77 7.86
CA ARG A 290 2.13 10.10 6.99
C ARG A 290 3.45 9.76 7.68
N LEU A 291 4.39 9.23 6.91
CA LEU A 291 5.73 8.89 7.30
C LEU A 291 6.71 9.71 6.47
N ARG A 292 7.63 10.44 7.09
CA ARG A 292 8.65 11.19 6.35
C ARG A 292 9.78 10.28 5.89
N ILE A 293 10.15 10.41 4.62
CA ILE A 293 11.28 9.72 3.99
C ILE A 293 12.52 10.63 4.11
N ASP A 294 13.29 10.54 5.19
CA ASP A 294 14.43 11.43 5.41
C ASP A 294 15.80 10.74 5.39
N GLY A 295 15.81 9.42 5.14
CA GLY A 295 17.04 8.61 5.08
C GLY A 295 17.83 8.55 6.40
N SER A 296 17.30 9.10 7.49
CA SER A 296 18.01 9.16 8.78
C SER A 296 17.88 7.88 9.62
N GLY A 297 17.03 6.95 9.19
CA GLY A 297 16.72 5.72 9.94
C GLY A 297 15.87 5.95 11.20
N SER A 298 15.40 7.18 11.43
CA SER A 298 14.55 7.55 12.56
C SER A 298 13.17 7.99 12.09
N ALA A 299 12.53 7.15 11.27
CA ALA A 299 11.23 7.44 10.72
C ALA A 299 10.15 7.46 11.82
N ARG A 300 9.30 8.49 11.82
CA ARG A 300 8.11 8.57 12.67
C ARG A 300 6.89 8.81 11.81
N ALA A 301 5.90 7.94 11.99
CA ALA A 301 4.59 8.17 11.42
C ALA A 301 3.79 9.15 12.27
N HIS A 302 3.08 10.07 11.61
CA HIS A 302 2.19 11.04 12.23
C HIS A 302 0.77 10.83 11.73
N GLN A 303 -0.18 10.77 12.65
CA GLN A 303 -1.61 10.75 12.31
C GLN A 303 -2.00 12.14 11.76
N VAL A 304 -2.69 12.14 10.62
CA VAL A 304 -3.10 13.35 9.89
C VAL A 304 -4.60 13.61 10.02
N ALA A 305 -5.41 12.55 9.84
CA ALA A 305 -6.86 12.63 9.88
C ALA A 305 -7.49 11.38 10.48
N THR A 306 -8.81 11.48 10.78
CA THR A 306 -9.60 10.36 11.27
C THR A 306 -10.93 10.30 10.53
N PHE A 307 -11.35 9.10 10.14
CA PHE A 307 -12.59 8.80 9.45
C PHE A 307 -13.50 7.95 10.33
N THR A 308 -14.80 7.96 10.03
CA THR A 308 -15.80 7.17 10.78
C THR A 308 -15.81 5.69 10.41
N ALA A 309 -15.20 5.34 9.27
CA ALA A 309 -15.03 3.96 8.80
C ALA A 309 -13.54 3.67 8.59
N GLY A 310 -13.18 2.37 8.55
CA GLY A 310 -11.81 1.95 8.31
C GLY A 310 -11.28 2.46 6.97
N VAL A 311 -10.09 3.06 6.96
CA VAL A 311 -9.40 3.43 5.72
C VAL A 311 -8.92 2.15 5.05
N THR A 312 -9.15 2.04 3.75
CA THR A 312 -8.79 0.87 2.94
C THR A 312 -7.68 1.19 1.96
N ASP A 313 -7.63 2.43 1.44
CA ASP A 313 -6.62 2.85 0.48
C ASP A 313 -6.36 4.35 0.50
N VAL A 314 -5.18 4.74 0.02
CA VAL A 314 -4.74 6.14 -0.14
C VAL A 314 -4.08 6.28 -1.49
N THR A 315 -4.59 7.16 -2.35
CA THR A 315 -4.09 7.33 -3.72
C THR A 315 -3.92 8.80 -4.07
N LEU A 316 -2.77 9.16 -4.64
CA LEU A 316 -2.51 10.50 -5.14
C LEU A 316 -3.17 10.70 -6.51
N ALA A 317 -3.97 11.75 -6.64
CA ALA A 317 -4.55 12.16 -7.91
C ALA A 317 -3.56 12.99 -8.74
N PRO A 318 -3.73 13.08 -10.08
CA PRO A 318 -2.89 13.89 -10.95
C PRO A 318 -2.90 15.40 -10.64
N ASP A 319 -3.94 15.89 -9.97
CA ASP A 319 -4.05 17.29 -9.52
C ASP A 319 -3.31 17.58 -8.21
N GLY A 320 -2.78 16.55 -7.55
CA GLY A 320 -2.00 16.66 -6.32
C GLY A 320 -2.80 16.44 -5.05
N ASP A 321 -4.12 16.24 -5.12
CA ASP A 321 -4.95 15.87 -3.97
C ASP A 321 -4.85 14.37 -3.65
N LEU A 322 -4.98 14.04 -2.37
CA LEU A 322 -5.08 12.66 -1.90
C LEU A 322 -6.54 12.21 -1.89
N TYR A 323 -6.79 11.06 -2.47
CA TYR A 323 -8.05 10.35 -2.34
C TYR A 323 -7.88 9.24 -1.31
N VAL A 324 -8.80 9.17 -0.36
CA VAL A 324 -8.80 8.22 0.74
C VAL A 324 -10.06 7.38 0.67
N ALA A 325 -9.92 6.10 0.34
CA ALA A 325 -11.01 5.15 0.41
C ALA A 325 -11.23 4.68 1.84
N THR A 326 -12.48 4.56 2.22
CA THR A 326 -12.91 3.91 3.46
C THR A 326 -13.83 2.75 3.14
N ALA A 327 -14.23 1.98 4.14
CA ALA A 327 -15.10 0.81 3.90
C ALA A 327 -16.46 1.14 3.24
N ASP A 328 -16.87 2.39 3.10
CA ASP A 328 -18.15 2.79 2.52
C ASP A 328 -18.14 4.09 1.69
N SER A 329 -16.99 4.76 1.60
CA SER A 329 -16.89 6.08 0.96
C SER A 329 -15.49 6.35 0.41
N ILE A 330 -15.39 7.37 -0.43
CA ILE A 330 -14.13 7.98 -0.86
C ILE A 330 -14.15 9.44 -0.45
N TRP A 331 -13.04 9.93 0.08
CA TRP A 331 -12.81 11.27 0.58
C TRP A 331 -11.67 11.92 -0.17
N THR A 332 -11.65 13.25 -0.22
CA THR A 332 -10.49 14.02 -0.67
C THR A 332 -9.84 14.71 0.53
N VAL A 333 -8.51 14.74 0.51
CA VAL A 333 -7.66 15.47 1.45
C VAL A 333 -6.70 16.30 0.63
N ALA A 334 -6.65 17.61 0.86
CA ALA A 334 -5.69 18.45 0.15
C ALA A 334 -4.28 17.89 0.33
N GLY A 335 -3.61 17.66 -0.79
CA GLY A 335 -2.23 17.21 -0.78
C GLY A 335 -1.31 18.24 -0.12
N PRO A 336 -0.13 17.85 0.36
CA PRO A 336 0.85 18.81 0.86
C PRO A 336 1.18 19.77 -0.28
N ALA A 337 1.05 21.09 -0.02
CA ALA A 337 1.42 22.11 -1.00
C ALA A 337 2.86 21.83 -1.47
N GLU A 338 3.05 21.60 -2.77
CA GLU A 338 4.38 21.40 -3.35
C GLU A 338 5.26 22.62 -2.98
N THR A 339 6.23 22.39 -2.11
CA THR A 339 7.31 23.37 -1.97
C THR A 339 8.12 23.28 -3.25
N SER A 340 7.90 24.20 -4.18
CA SER A 340 8.70 24.33 -5.41
C SER A 340 10.18 24.15 -5.07
N PRO A 341 10.91 23.24 -5.72
CA PRO A 341 12.31 23.04 -5.44
C PRO A 341 13.05 24.35 -5.72
N SER A 342 13.61 24.95 -4.67
CA SER A 342 14.50 26.08 -4.80
C SER A 342 15.66 25.66 -5.69
N ALA A 343 15.71 26.25 -6.90
CA ALA A 343 16.78 26.03 -7.86
C ALA A 343 18.10 26.51 -7.28
N SER A 344 18.81 25.65 -6.58
CA SER A 344 20.23 25.79 -6.22
C SER A 344 20.81 24.43 -5.80
N ALA A 345 21.19 23.62 -6.78
CA ALA A 345 22.16 22.57 -6.56
C ALA A 345 23.11 22.53 -7.77
N THR A 346 24.27 23.13 -7.54
CA THR A 346 25.46 23.00 -8.38
C THR A 346 25.85 21.51 -8.45
N ALA A 347 25.89 20.97 -9.66
CA ALA A 347 26.28 19.60 -9.92
C ALA A 347 27.68 19.28 -9.40
N ALA A 348 27.77 18.36 -8.45
CA ALA A 348 29.03 17.68 -8.09
C ALA A 348 28.95 16.24 -8.61
N THR A 349 29.72 15.96 -9.66
CA THR A 349 29.95 14.62 -10.22
C THR A 349 30.82 13.82 -9.27
N THR A 350 30.29 12.72 -8.71
CA THR A 350 31.06 11.70 -8.01
C THR A 350 30.94 10.36 -8.74
N PRO A 351 32.02 9.58 -8.92
CA PRO A 351 32.00 8.30 -9.64
C PRO A 351 31.42 7.17 -8.77
N PRO A 352 30.90 6.08 -9.40
CA PRO A 352 30.20 5.01 -8.67
C PRO A 352 31.17 4.11 -7.88
N PRO A 353 30.73 3.53 -6.75
CA PRO A 353 31.50 2.58 -5.97
C PRO A 353 31.48 1.16 -6.59
N ALA A 354 32.58 0.43 -6.41
CA ALA A 354 32.82 -0.90 -6.91
C ALA A 354 32.04 -1.97 -6.11
N SER A 355 31.57 -3.00 -6.82
CA SER A 355 30.87 -4.18 -6.31
C SER A 355 31.71 -5.01 -5.32
N PRO A 356 31.11 -5.56 -4.25
CA PRO A 356 31.79 -6.51 -3.39
C PRO A 356 31.72 -7.95 -3.93
N SER A 357 32.85 -8.64 -3.82
CA SER A 357 33.13 -10.01 -4.21
C SER A 357 32.40 -11.03 -3.31
N SER A 358 31.77 -12.03 -3.91
CA SER A 358 31.14 -13.19 -3.29
C SER A 358 32.18 -14.13 -2.62
N ARG A 359 31.92 -14.51 -1.36
CA ARG A 359 32.53 -15.68 -0.71
C ARG A 359 31.47 -16.76 -0.44
N PRO A 360 31.80 -18.05 -0.61
CA PRO A 360 30.86 -19.14 -0.38
C PRO A 360 30.74 -19.45 1.11
N VAL A 361 29.50 -19.70 1.55
CA VAL A 361 29.18 -20.17 2.92
C VAL A 361 29.03 -21.69 2.92
N SER A 362 29.74 -22.34 3.82
CA SER A 362 29.66 -23.76 4.11
C SER A 362 28.51 -24.07 5.04
N SER A 363 27.80 -25.16 4.74
CA SER A 363 26.74 -25.77 5.54
C SER A 363 27.26 -26.29 6.89
N ALA A 364 26.51 -26.03 7.97
CA ALA A 364 26.56 -26.81 9.21
C ALA A 364 25.15 -27.01 9.75
N ASP A 365 24.94 -28.25 10.14
CA ASP A 365 23.72 -28.96 10.51
C ASP A 365 23.29 -28.71 11.97
N ASP A 366 22.04 -29.05 12.25
CA ASP A 366 21.40 -29.52 13.46
C ASP A 366 20.86 -28.57 14.54
N GLY A 367 19.58 -28.81 14.84
CA GLY A 367 19.00 -28.55 16.14
C GLY A 367 17.50 -28.30 16.20
N THR A 368 16.71 -29.35 15.98
CA THR A 368 15.26 -29.39 16.28
C THR A 368 14.95 -29.04 17.73
N SER A 369 14.09 -28.07 17.97
CA SER A 369 13.25 -28.07 19.18
C SER A 369 11.86 -27.51 18.85
N ALA A 370 10.91 -28.44 18.82
CA ALA A 370 9.47 -28.15 18.79
C ALA A 370 9.07 -27.33 20.03
N ARG A 371 8.58 -26.11 19.86
CA ARG A 371 7.83 -25.38 20.87
C ARG A 371 6.42 -25.14 20.38
N THR A 372 5.51 -25.60 21.18
CA THR A 372 4.07 -25.71 21.05
C THR A 372 3.44 -24.34 20.77
N TRP A 373 2.72 -24.23 19.67
CA TRP A 373 1.95 -23.06 19.26
C TRP A 373 0.58 -23.08 19.95
N ILE A 374 0.41 -22.26 20.97
CA ILE A 374 -0.92 -21.91 21.52
C ILE A 374 -0.90 -20.40 21.71
N ALA A 375 -1.36 -19.64 20.70
CA ALA A 375 -1.85 -18.27 20.84
C ALA A 375 -2.27 -17.62 19.49
N VAL A 376 -2.81 -18.35 18.52
CA VAL A 376 -3.25 -17.78 17.21
C VAL A 376 -4.72 -17.34 17.22
N GLY A 377 -5.46 -17.55 18.33
CA GLY A 377 -6.91 -17.40 18.35
C GLY A 377 -7.49 -16.00 18.56
N ALA A 378 -6.73 -15.03 19.04
CA ALA A 378 -7.33 -13.80 19.57
C ALA A 378 -7.49 -12.66 18.54
N PHE A 379 -6.63 -12.55 17.56
CA PHE A 379 -6.64 -11.42 16.62
C PHE A 379 -7.59 -11.60 15.42
N VAL A 380 -7.78 -12.84 14.98
CA VAL A 380 -8.81 -13.21 13.99
C VAL A 380 -10.21 -12.80 14.47
N VAL A 381 -10.43 -12.77 15.79
CA VAL A 381 -11.70 -12.39 16.43
C VAL A 381 -11.92 -10.87 16.39
N LEU A 382 -10.89 -10.04 16.45
CA LEU A 382 -11.04 -8.57 16.47
C LEU A 382 -11.32 -7.99 15.07
N ALA A 383 -10.61 -8.41 14.04
CA ALA A 383 -10.91 -7.99 12.67
C ALA A 383 -12.26 -8.54 12.20
N GLY A 384 -12.57 -9.80 12.50
CA GLY A 384 -13.88 -10.40 12.24
C GLY A 384 -15.02 -9.78 13.06
N ALA A 385 -14.76 -9.34 14.29
CA ALA A 385 -15.77 -8.71 15.15
C ALA A 385 -16.06 -7.26 14.71
N LEU A 386 -15.08 -6.51 14.25
CA LEU A 386 -15.26 -5.19 13.64
C LEU A 386 -16.05 -5.32 12.32
N TRP A 387 -15.70 -6.29 11.49
CA TRP A 387 -16.40 -6.57 10.24
C TRP A 387 -17.85 -7.03 10.47
N ALA A 388 -18.09 -7.91 11.45
CA ALA A 388 -19.44 -8.39 11.82
C ALA A 388 -20.31 -7.26 12.37
N ARG A 389 -19.77 -6.30 13.11
CA ARG A 389 -20.51 -5.12 13.60
C ARG A 389 -20.88 -4.18 12.47
N PHE A 390 -20.01 -4.01 11.49
CA PHE A 390 -20.27 -3.20 10.30
C PHE A 390 -21.38 -3.83 9.42
N ALA A 391 -21.28 -5.13 9.15
CA ALA A 391 -22.31 -5.85 8.38
C ALA A 391 -23.68 -5.89 9.09
N ALA A 392 -23.69 -5.98 10.42
CA ALA A 392 -24.94 -5.93 11.22
C ALA A 392 -25.58 -4.53 11.21
N GLY A 393 -24.78 -3.47 11.23
CA GLY A 393 -25.25 -2.09 11.14
C GLY A 393 -25.97 -1.79 9.81
N ARG A 394 -25.44 -2.31 8.69
CA ARG A 394 -26.08 -2.19 7.36
C ARG A 394 -27.42 -2.91 7.27
N ARG A 395 -27.60 -4.08 7.90
CA ARG A 395 -28.88 -4.82 7.88
C ARG A 395 -29.99 -4.10 8.64
N LEU A 396 -29.67 -3.34 9.66
CA LEU A 396 -30.65 -2.56 10.43
C LEU A 396 -31.13 -1.30 9.70
N ARG A 397 -30.34 -0.70 8.79
CA ARG A 397 -30.72 0.47 8.00
C ARG A 397 -31.60 0.14 6.78
N ARG A 398 -31.68 -1.13 6.33
CA ARG A 398 -32.45 -1.58 5.16
C ARG A 398 -33.88 -2.10 5.46
N ARG A 399 -34.47 -1.79 6.58
CA ARG A 399 -35.91 -2.09 6.79
C ARG A 399 -36.75 -1.03 6.05
N PRO A 400 -37.52 -1.39 5.00
CA PRO A 400 -38.45 -0.48 4.39
C PRO A 400 -39.58 -0.20 5.40
N GLY A 401 -39.88 1.08 5.61
CA GLY A 401 -41.08 1.48 6.32
C GLY A 401 -42.29 1.00 5.53
N HIS A 402 -43.12 0.17 6.14
CA HIS A 402 -44.47 -0.04 5.66
C HIS A 402 -45.23 1.25 5.91
N GLY A 403 -45.54 1.98 4.83
CA GLY A 403 -46.56 3.03 4.84
C GLY A 403 -47.94 2.42 4.71
N GLU A 404 -48.85 2.85 5.56
CA GLU A 404 -50.27 2.83 5.30
C GLU A 404 -50.63 3.88 4.24
#